data_31de15b3bc13374b6444b95c837891d4
#
_entry.id   31de15b3bc13374b6444b95c837891d4
#
_cell.length_a   1.000
_cell.length_b   1.000
_cell.length_c   1.000
_cell.angle_alpha   90.00
_cell.angle_beta   90.00
_cell.angle_gamma   90.00
#
_symmetry.space_group_name_H-M   'P 1'
#
loop_
_entity.id
_entity.type
_entity.pdbx_description
1 polymer ?
#
loop_
_entity_poly.entity_id
_entity_poly.type
_entity_poly.pdbx_seq_one_letter_code
_entity_poly.pdbx_strand_id
1 'polypeptide(L)'
;MRKTLNILSSSFRLTMQELMVNKLRTSLSLIGISFGIFCIIGVLATVNSLEMNIQNQLKSLGTNTIFIDKWQYSGGPDYPWWKFVNRPVPKYDEIKLIKERSHLVSNIAFDIDARVDVEYNNFALQGVSMSGVTEEEINIQPLTMAYGRYISDNEFSNGSAVAVIGYTNAENLFESASLAVGKEVKIKNNKATIIGVIKKMGQNMIGQDYDQSIILPYKFARQIVNENNSSPKIIVKGK
;
A
#
# COMPACT_ATOMS: atom_id res chain seq x y z
N MET A 1 4.45 -63.62 -10.20
CA MET A 1 4.72 -62.30 -10.79
C MET A 1 4.41 -62.19 -12.31
N ARG A 2 4.86 -63.06 -13.20
CA ARG A 2 4.55 -62.95 -14.65
C ARG A 2 3.04 -63.09 -14.98
N LYS A 3 2.27 -63.96 -14.30
CA LYS A 3 0.82 -64.13 -14.54
C LYS A 3 0.01 -62.87 -14.16
N THR A 4 0.35 -62.20 -13.07
CA THR A 4 -0.34 -60.95 -12.61
C THR A 4 -0.05 -59.78 -13.58
N LEU A 5 1.15 -59.66 -14.09
CA LEU A 5 1.53 -58.68 -15.11
C LEU A 5 0.78 -58.88 -16.44
N ASN A 6 0.60 -60.16 -16.88
CA ASN A 6 -0.16 -60.43 -18.09
C ASN A 6 -1.66 -60.16 -17.93
N ILE A 7 -2.24 -60.41 -16.76
CA ILE A 7 -3.64 -60.05 -16.47
C ILE A 7 -3.81 -58.55 -16.46
N LEU A 8 -2.93 -57.80 -15.82
CA LEU A 8 -2.97 -56.33 -15.83
C LEU A 8 -2.85 -55.76 -17.24
N SER A 9 -1.92 -56.28 -18.07
CA SER A 9 -1.76 -55.82 -19.44
C SER A 9 -2.97 -56.13 -20.32
N SER A 10 -3.57 -57.31 -20.20
CA SER A 10 -4.79 -57.66 -20.94
C SER A 10 -6.02 -56.87 -20.48
N SER A 11 -6.18 -56.64 -19.18
CA SER A 11 -7.25 -55.77 -18.63
C SER A 11 -7.08 -54.34 -19.13
N PHE A 12 -5.89 -53.76 -19.12
CA PHE A 12 -5.62 -52.43 -19.67
C PHE A 12 -5.98 -52.31 -21.14
N ARG A 13 -5.59 -53.33 -21.94
CA ARG A 13 -5.88 -53.34 -23.38
C ARG A 13 -7.39 -53.45 -23.66
N LEU A 14 -8.12 -54.26 -22.92
CA LEU A 14 -9.57 -54.39 -23.01
C LEU A 14 -10.25 -53.06 -22.63
N THR A 15 -9.84 -52.42 -21.53
CA THR A 15 -10.39 -51.13 -21.10
C THR A 15 -10.13 -50.04 -22.18
N MET A 16 -8.96 -50.02 -22.80
CA MET A 16 -8.63 -49.06 -23.85
C MET A 16 -9.47 -49.28 -25.12
N GLN A 17 -9.78 -50.54 -25.45
CA GLN A 17 -10.70 -50.89 -26.58
C GLN A 17 -12.14 -50.44 -26.27
N GLU A 18 -12.65 -50.67 -25.10
CA GLU A 18 -13.98 -50.23 -24.67
C GLU A 18 -14.13 -48.69 -24.72
N LEU A 19 -13.09 -47.95 -24.28
CA LEU A 19 -13.05 -46.52 -24.35
C LEU A 19 -13.09 -45.98 -25.79
N MET A 20 -12.44 -46.71 -26.73
CA MET A 20 -12.42 -46.35 -28.15
C MET A 20 -13.72 -46.70 -28.91
N VAL A 21 -14.48 -47.65 -28.46
CA VAL A 21 -15.77 -48.02 -29.06
C VAL A 21 -16.82 -46.96 -28.79
N ASN A 22 -16.83 -46.36 -27.60
CA ASN A 22 -17.81 -45.35 -27.18
C ASN A 22 -17.20 -43.94 -27.13
N LYS A 23 -16.58 -43.48 -28.20
CA LYS A 23 -15.80 -42.23 -28.25
C LYS A 23 -16.53 -41.00 -27.71
N LEU A 24 -17.82 -40.82 -28.07
CA LEU A 24 -18.62 -39.68 -27.63
C LEU A 24 -18.81 -39.65 -26.10
N ARG A 25 -19.16 -40.80 -25.51
CA ARG A 25 -19.35 -40.90 -24.06
C ARG A 25 -18.08 -40.68 -23.29
N THR A 26 -16.99 -41.29 -23.75
CA THR A 26 -15.65 -41.14 -23.16
C THR A 26 -15.16 -39.71 -23.24
N SER A 27 -15.29 -39.08 -24.43
CA SER A 27 -14.89 -37.69 -24.65
C SER A 27 -15.67 -36.75 -23.74
N LEU A 28 -17.00 -36.92 -23.66
CA LEU A 28 -17.86 -36.07 -22.82
C LEU A 28 -17.49 -36.19 -21.32
N SER A 29 -17.23 -37.42 -20.85
CA SER A 29 -16.82 -37.66 -19.46
C SER A 29 -15.45 -37.07 -19.16
N LEU A 30 -14.48 -37.21 -20.06
CA LEU A 30 -13.13 -36.63 -19.91
C LEU A 30 -13.17 -35.11 -19.91
N ILE A 31 -13.94 -34.49 -20.82
CA ILE A 31 -14.12 -33.05 -20.84
C ILE A 31 -14.76 -32.56 -19.52
N GLY A 32 -15.78 -33.25 -19.02
CA GLY A 32 -16.42 -32.89 -17.75
C GLY A 32 -15.45 -32.93 -16.57
N ILE A 33 -14.67 -34.01 -16.46
CA ILE A 33 -13.66 -34.14 -15.39
C ILE A 33 -12.57 -33.09 -15.55
N SER A 34 -12.04 -32.90 -16.77
CA SER A 34 -11.00 -31.90 -17.05
C SER A 34 -11.45 -30.49 -16.72
N PHE A 35 -12.70 -30.14 -17.08
CA PHE A 35 -13.27 -28.83 -16.75
C PHE A 35 -13.47 -28.67 -15.24
N GLY A 36 -13.93 -29.70 -14.56
CA GLY A 36 -14.05 -29.70 -13.09
C GLY A 36 -12.70 -29.46 -12.40
N ILE A 37 -11.65 -30.17 -12.81
CA ILE A 37 -10.29 -29.99 -12.28
C ILE A 37 -9.77 -28.56 -12.61
N PHE A 38 -9.98 -28.10 -13.84
CA PHE A 38 -9.58 -26.76 -14.25
C PHE A 38 -10.23 -25.67 -13.39
N CYS A 39 -11.53 -25.78 -13.13
CA CYS A 39 -12.24 -24.85 -12.25
C CYS A 39 -11.67 -24.84 -10.83
N ILE A 40 -11.39 -26.02 -10.25
CA ILE A 40 -10.83 -26.13 -8.90
C ILE A 40 -9.43 -25.48 -8.86
N ILE A 41 -8.57 -25.76 -9.82
CA ILE A 41 -7.22 -25.17 -9.89
C ILE A 41 -7.33 -23.66 -10.07
N GLY A 42 -8.23 -23.17 -10.92
CA GLY A 42 -8.46 -21.75 -11.14
C GLY A 42 -8.90 -21.01 -9.87
N VAL A 43 -9.84 -21.59 -9.13
CA VAL A 43 -10.29 -21.02 -7.84
C VAL A 43 -9.15 -21.01 -6.83
N LEU A 44 -8.44 -22.12 -6.66
CA LEU A 44 -7.31 -22.20 -5.71
C LEU A 44 -6.19 -21.21 -6.06
N ALA A 45 -5.84 -21.07 -7.33
CA ALA A 45 -4.84 -20.12 -7.79
C ALA A 45 -5.26 -18.67 -7.48
N THR A 46 -6.54 -18.34 -7.69
CA THR A 46 -7.09 -17.01 -7.39
C THR A 46 -7.07 -16.73 -5.89
N VAL A 47 -7.49 -17.69 -5.06
CA VAL A 47 -7.48 -17.55 -3.59
C VAL A 47 -6.06 -17.38 -3.07
N ASN A 48 -5.11 -18.21 -3.51
CA ASN A 48 -3.69 -18.07 -3.12
C ASN A 48 -3.09 -16.73 -3.54
N SER A 49 -3.42 -16.25 -4.75
CA SER A 49 -2.96 -14.95 -5.21
C SER A 49 -3.52 -13.81 -4.35
N LEU A 50 -4.80 -13.89 -3.97
CA LEU A 50 -5.43 -12.91 -3.08
C LEU A 50 -4.80 -12.94 -1.68
N GLU A 51 -4.57 -14.12 -1.11
CA GLU A 51 -3.92 -14.28 0.18
C GLU A 51 -2.51 -13.67 0.18
N MET A 52 -1.70 -13.97 -0.83
CA MET A 52 -0.36 -13.38 -0.97
C MET A 52 -0.40 -11.86 -1.07
N ASN A 53 -1.34 -11.31 -1.84
CA ASN A 53 -1.52 -9.87 -1.96
C ASN A 53 -1.89 -9.23 -0.62
N ILE A 54 -2.83 -9.80 0.12
CA ILE A 54 -3.22 -9.31 1.45
C ILE A 54 -2.04 -9.38 2.41
N GLN A 55 -1.31 -10.51 2.46
CA GLN A 55 -0.14 -10.66 3.33
C GLN A 55 0.96 -9.64 3.00
N ASN A 56 1.21 -9.37 1.72
CA ASN A 56 2.20 -8.37 1.31
C ASN A 56 1.76 -6.95 1.69
N GLN A 57 0.47 -6.63 1.56
CA GLN A 57 -0.09 -5.34 2.00
C GLN A 57 -0.02 -5.19 3.52
N LEU A 58 -0.33 -6.23 4.29
CA LEU A 58 -0.19 -6.20 5.76
C LEU A 58 1.26 -6.02 6.18
N LYS A 59 2.22 -6.64 5.49
CA LYS A 59 3.66 -6.43 5.75
C LYS A 59 4.10 -5.00 5.45
N SER A 60 3.53 -4.35 4.43
CA SER A 60 3.86 -2.96 4.08
C SER A 60 3.36 -1.95 5.14
N LEU A 61 2.31 -2.27 5.89
CA LEU A 61 1.85 -1.46 7.02
C LEU A 61 2.79 -1.51 8.23
N GLY A 62 3.79 -2.41 8.22
CA GLY A 62 4.72 -2.65 9.33
C GLY A 62 4.16 -3.67 10.34
N THR A 63 4.92 -4.75 10.56
CA THR A 63 4.66 -5.67 11.67
C THR A 63 4.98 -4.97 12.99
N ASN A 64 4.18 -5.20 14.02
CA ASN A 64 4.30 -4.56 15.35
C ASN A 64 4.08 -3.03 15.34
N THR A 65 3.21 -2.52 14.44
CA THR A 65 2.93 -1.09 14.35
C THR A 65 1.60 -0.76 15.03
N ILE A 66 1.60 0.28 15.86
CA ILE A 66 0.43 0.82 16.54
C ILE A 66 0.16 2.22 16.00
N PHE A 67 -1.06 2.46 15.56
CA PHE A 67 -1.52 3.77 15.13
C PHE A 67 -2.31 4.43 16.26
N ILE A 68 -1.89 5.61 16.68
CA ILE A 68 -2.58 6.45 17.67
C ILE A 68 -3.23 7.58 16.91
N ASP A 69 -4.55 7.53 16.80
CA ASP A 69 -5.38 8.44 16.02
C ASP A 69 -6.66 8.78 16.80
N LYS A 70 -7.30 9.86 16.41
CA LYS A 70 -8.61 10.27 16.92
C LYS A 70 -9.69 9.27 16.53
N TRP A 71 -9.64 8.75 15.32
CA TRP A 71 -10.65 7.90 14.70
C TRP A 71 -10.32 6.42 14.82
N GLN A 72 -11.35 5.60 14.91
CA GLN A 72 -11.19 4.15 14.90
C GLN A 72 -11.17 3.63 13.46
N TYR A 73 -10.19 2.80 13.12
CA TYR A 73 -10.02 2.25 11.77
C TYR A 73 -11.03 1.15 11.40
N SER A 74 -11.65 0.50 12.40
CA SER A 74 -12.70 -0.50 12.20
C SER A 74 -14.08 0.14 12.35
N GLY A 75 -14.62 0.67 11.27
CA GLY A 75 -15.96 1.24 11.25
C GLY A 75 -16.79 0.63 10.12
N GLY A 76 -17.87 -0.10 10.45
CA GLY A 76 -18.90 -0.49 9.50
C GLY A 76 -19.89 0.66 9.22
N PRO A 77 -21.00 0.39 8.50
CA PRO A 77 -22.03 1.39 8.20
C PRO A 77 -22.59 2.09 9.44
N ASP A 78 -22.57 1.42 10.60
CA ASP A 78 -23.08 1.92 11.87
C ASP A 78 -21.99 2.54 12.76
N TYR A 79 -20.88 3.01 12.17
CA TYR A 79 -19.77 3.61 12.90
C TYR A 79 -20.21 4.82 13.73
N PRO A 80 -20.09 4.78 15.07
CA PRO A 80 -20.58 5.83 15.96
C PRO A 80 -19.59 7.01 16.01
N TRP A 81 -19.40 7.71 14.89
CA TRP A 81 -18.46 8.83 14.74
C TRP A 81 -18.65 9.93 15.81
N TRP A 82 -19.88 10.13 16.30
CA TRP A 82 -20.20 11.14 17.34
C TRP A 82 -19.52 10.87 18.69
N LYS A 83 -19.14 9.60 18.98
CA LYS A 83 -18.39 9.26 20.20
C LYS A 83 -16.92 9.72 20.13
N PHE A 84 -16.40 9.96 18.94
CA PHE A 84 -15.00 10.28 18.70
C PHE A 84 -14.77 11.75 18.37
N VAL A 85 -15.79 12.53 18.05
CA VAL A 85 -15.69 13.95 17.67
C VAL A 85 -14.98 14.79 18.74
N ASN A 86 -15.22 14.50 20.02
CA ASN A 86 -14.63 15.24 21.14
C ASN A 86 -13.32 14.65 21.66
N ARG A 87 -12.76 13.60 21.01
CA ARG A 87 -11.46 13.07 21.40
C ARG A 87 -10.36 14.08 21.03
N PRO A 88 -9.35 14.25 21.90
CA PRO A 88 -8.17 15.03 21.54
C PRO A 88 -7.46 14.40 20.33
N VAL A 89 -6.87 15.24 19.49
CA VAL A 89 -5.99 14.80 18.42
C VAL A 89 -4.59 14.61 18.98
N PRO A 90 -3.81 13.61 18.49
CA PRO A 90 -2.42 13.46 18.85
C PRO A 90 -1.61 14.71 18.50
N LYS A 91 -0.62 15.03 19.34
CA LYS A 91 0.26 16.20 19.14
C LYS A 91 1.70 15.75 18.94
N TYR A 92 2.45 16.54 18.18
CA TYR A 92 3.87 16.26 17.90
C TYR A 92 4.70 16.11 19.18
N ASP A 93 4.45 16.95 20.21
CA ASP A 93 5.21 16.91 21.46
C ASP A 93 5.01 15.60 22.26
N GLU A 94 3.94 14.86 21.99
CA GLU A 94 3.67 13.59 22.69
C GLU A 94 4.63 12.47 22.26
N ILE A 95 5.29 12.60 21.10
CA ILE A 95 6.36 11.67 20.66
C ILE A 95 7.43 11.53 21.72
N LYS A 96 7.90 12.66 22.26
CA LYS A 96 8.95 12.69 23.29
C LYS A 96 8.50 11.94 24.54
N LEU A 97 7.27 12.16 25.00
CA LEU A 97 6.72 11.48 26.15
C LEU A 97 6.61 9.97 25.96
N ILE A 98 6.25 9.52 24.76
CA ILE A 98 6.14 8.09 24.44
C ILE A 98 7.54 7.45 24.44
N LYS A 99 8.53 8.10 23.82
CA LYS A 99 9.94 7.63 23.82
C LYS A 99 10.53 7.53 25.23
N GLU A 100 10.24 8.50 26.10
CA GLU A 100 10.76 8.52 27.47
C GLU A 100 10.09 7.46 28.36
N ARG A 101 8.82 7.15 28.14
CA ARG A 101 8.05 6.25 29.00
C ARG A 101 8.01 4.79 28.55
N SER A 102 8.36 4.51 27.32
CA SER A 102 8.28 3.16 26.78
C SER A 102 9.63 2.67 26.21
N HIS A 103 10.19 1.65 26.82
CA HIS A 103 11.40 0.97 26.34
C HIS A 103 11.12 -0.04 25.21
N LEU A 104 9.85 -0.31 24.90
CA LEU A 104 9.42 -1.24 23.87
C LEU A 104 9.32 -0.60 22.48
N VAL A 105 9.40 0.73 22.41
CA VAL A 105 9.35 1.47 21.15
C VAL A 105 10.72 1.37 20.46
N SER A 106 10.70 0.99 19.18
CA SER A 106 11.89 1.03 18.32
C SER A 106 11.93 2.32 17.49
N ASN A 107 10.82 2.64 16.83
CA ASN A 107 10.68 3.86 16.03
C ASN A 107 9.32 4.52 16.30
N ILE A 108 9.26 5.84 16.20
CA ILE A 108 8.04 6.60 16.38
C ILE A 108 8.01 7.74 15.36
N ALA A 109 6.92 7.85 14.63
CA ALA A 109 6.71 8.92 13.66
C ALA A 109 5.43 9.69 13.96
N PHE A 110 5.43 10.95 13.57
CA PHE A 110 4.25 11.80 13.53
C PHE A 110 3.90 12.10 12.08
N ASP A 111 2.65 12.00 11.76
CA ASP A 111 2.13 12.25 10.42
C ASP A 111 0.88 13.14 10.51
N ILE A 112 0.79 14.07 9.56
CA ILE A 112 -0.40 14.91 9.35
C ILE A 112 -0.90 14.69 7.93
N ASP A 113 -2.11 14.16 7.80
CA ASP A 113 -2.74 13.98 6.51
C ASP A 113 -3.68 15.13 6.18
N ALA A 114 -3.60 15.61 4.95
CA ALA A 114 -4.51 16.62 4.42
C ALA A 114 -4.71 16.44 2.91
N ARG A 115 -5.77 17.03 2.37
CA ARG A 115 -5.94 17.13 0.92
C ARG A 115 -5.51 18.51 0.45
N VAL A 116 -4.69 18.54 -0.60
CA VAL A 116 -4.12 19.76 -1.17
C VAL A 116 -4.18 19.71 -2.68
N ASP A 117 -4.20 20.88 -3.29
CA ASP A 117 -4.03 21.02 -4.73
C ASP A 117 -2.54 21.23 -5.05
N VAL A 118 -2.09 20.54 -6.08
CA VAL A 118 -0.69 20.57 -6.54
C VAL A 118 -0.68 21.03 -7.98
N GLU A 119 0.06 22.11 -8.25
CA GLU A 119 0.14 22.76 -9.54
C GLU A 119 1.57 22.70 -10.10
N TYR A 120 1.68 22.44 -11.39
CA TYR A 120 2.91 22.56 -12.16
C TYR A 120 2.63 23.17 -13.52
N ASN A 121 3.18 24.34 -13.79
CA ASN A 121 2.89 25.13 -15.00
C ASN A 121 1.36 25.29 -15.21
N ASN A 122 0.84 24.72 -16.29
CA ASN A 122 -0.59 24.75 -16.65
C ASN A 122 -1.37 23.52 -16.17
N PHE A 123 -0.72 22.59 -15.50
CA PHE A 123 -1.35 21.37 -14.96
C PHE A 123 -1.63 21.54 -13.47
N ALA A 124 -2.80 21.06 -13.05
CA ALA A 124 -3.20 21.06 -11.63
C ALA A 124 -3.87 19.74 -11.27
N LEU A 125 -3.48 19.15 -10.16
CA LEU A 125 -4.14 18.04 -9.54
C LEU A 125 -4.88 18.54 -8.31
N GLN A 126 -6.17 18.24 -8.22
CA GLN A 126 -7.02 18.63 -7.11
C GLN A 126 -7.15 17.51 -6.09
N GLY A 127 -7.17 17.86 -4.81
CA GLY A 127 -7.44 16.94 -3.72
C GLY A 127 -6.39 15.82 -3.56
N VAL A 128 -5.13 16.11 -3.91
CA VAL A 128 -4.01 15.19 -3.70
C VAL A 128 -3.84 14.90 -2.22
N SER A 129 -3.70 13.64 -1.84
CA SER A 129 -3.39 13.25 -0.47
C SER A 129 -1.98 13.68 -0.11
N MET A 130 -1.85 14.60 0.85
CA MET A 130 -0.57 15.08 1.35
C MET A 130 -0.32 14.50 2.73
N SER A 131 0.85 13.89 2.92
CA SER A 131 1.35 13.45 4.21
C SER A 131 2.57 14.27 4.61
N GLY A 132 2.46 14.93 5.76
CA GLY A 132 3.56 15.64 6.41
C GLY A 132 4.18 14.77 7.50
N VAL A 133 5.33 14.17 7.22
CA VAL A 133 5.90 13.09 8.05
C VAL A 133 7.19 13.50 8.74
N THR A 134 7.54 12.80 9.82
CA THR A 134 8.83 12.92 10.52
C THR A 134 9.84 11.89 9.99
N GLU A 135 11.14 12.09 10.32
CA GLU A 135 12.27 11.32 9.78
C GLU A 135 12.19 9.81 10.03
N GLU A 136 11.59 9.37 11.14
CA GLU A 136 11.53 7.95 11.49
C GLU A 136 10.44 7.16 10.73
N GLU A 137 9.58 7.82 9.97
CA GLU A 137 8.47 7.17 9.26
C GLU A 137 8.97 6.13 8.24
N ILE A 138 10.04 6.43 7.51
CA ILE A 138 10.64 5.50 6.53
C ILE A 138 11.12 4.18 7.16
N ASN A 139 11.47 4.19 8.45
CA ASN A 139 11.88 2.99 9.19
C ASN A 139 10.67 2.16 9.65
N ILE A 140 9.49 2.78 9.73
CA ILE A 140 8.24 2.13 10.08
C ILE A 140 7.55 1.60 8.83
N GLN A 141 7.42 2.45 7.82
CA GLN A 141 6.80 2.15 6.53
C GLN A 141 7.82 2.39 5.40
N PRO A 142 8.64 1.40 5.05
CA PRO A 142 9.67 1.55 4.04
C PRO A 142 9.07 1.75 2.65
N LEU A 143 9.49 2.82 1.99
CA LEU A 143 9.10 3.15 0.63
C LEU A 143 10.26 2.94 -0.34
N THR A 144 9.96 2.38 -1.49
CA THR A 144 10.94 2.22 -2.58
C THR A 144 10.76 3.37 -3.58
N MET A 145 11.87 4.03 -3.93
CA MET A 145 11.86 5.08 -4.95
C MET A 145 12.03 4.47 -6.34
N ALA A 146 11.23 4.95 -7.31
CA ALA A 146 11.43 4.66 -8.73
C ALA A 146 12.50 5.57 -9.32
N TYR A 147 12.48 6.85 -8.94
CA TYR A 147 13.42 7.87 -9.40
C TYR A 147 13.79 8.79 -8.24
N GLY A 148 15.04 9.30 -8.28
CA GLY A 148 15.52 10.21 -7.25
C GLY A 148 15.79 9.53 -5.91
N ARG A 149 15.51 10.23 -4.81
CA ARG A 149 15.77 9.78 -3.44
C ARG A 149 14.66 10.17 -2.47
N TYR A 150 14.66 9.55 -1.30
CA TYR A 150 13.82 9.97 -0.18
C TYR A 150 14.38 11.23 0.51
N ILE A 151 13.57 11.82 1.37
CA ILE A 151 13.91 13.00 2.17
C ILE A 151 15.02 12.63 3.16
N SER A 152 16.04 13.44 3.26
CA SER A 152 17.16 13.23 4.19
C SER A 152 16.88 13.82 5.58
N ASP A 153 17.59 13.32 6.62
CA ASP A 153 17.41 13.79 8.00
C ASP A 153 17.64 15.31 8.15
N ASN A 154 18.57 15.89 7.39
CA ASN A 154 18.80 17.32 7.38
C ASN A 154 17.62 18.10 6.82
N GLU A 155 16.97 17.57 5.76
CA GLU A 155 15.79 18.19 5.15
C GLU A 155 14.57 18.11 6.07
N PHE A 156 14.42 16.99 6.79
CA PHE A 156 13.41 16.85 7.86
C PHE A 156 13.67 17.86 9.00
N SER A 157 14.89 17.92 9.48
CA SER A 157 15.28 18.76 10.63
C SER A 157 15.12 20.25 10.33
N ASN A 158 15.45 20.66 9.09
CA ASN A 158 15.34 22.05 8.66
C ASN A 158 13.95 22.43 8.15
N GLY A 159 13.07 21.45 7.89
CA GLY A 159 11.79 21.69 7.25
C GLY A 159 11.94 22.23 5.82
N SER A 160 12.88 21.67 5.07
CA SER A 160 13.17 22.09 3.70
C SER A 160 11.94 21.92 2.80
N ALA A 161 11.78 22.83 1.85
CA ALA A 161 10.69 22.81 0.86
C ALA A 161 10.95 21.76 -0.23
N VAL A 162 10.98 20.48 0.16
CA VAL A 162 11.18 19.33 -0.72
C VAL A 162 9.99 18.38 -0.62
N ALA A 163 9.76 17.63 -1.70
CA ALA A 163 8.64 16.70 -1.81
C ALA A 163 9.05 15.38 -2.47
N VAL A 164 8.45 14.31 -2.01
CA VAL A 164 8.43 13.01 -2.68
C VAL A 164 7.02 12.79 -3.21
N ILE A 165 6.88 12.50 -4.51
CA ILE A 165 5.58 12.39 -5.17
C ILE A 165 5.27 10.93 -5.53
N GLY A 166 4.01 10.55 -5.48
CA GLY A 166 3.52 9.26 -5.94
C GLY A 166 3.61 9.10 -7.46
N TYR A 167 3.77 7.87 -7.91
CA TYR A 167 4.01 7.55 -9.32
C TYR A 167 2.92 8.10 -10.25
N THR A 168 1.65 7.86 -9.91
CA THR A 168 0.50 8.29 -10.72
C THR A 168 0.39 9.82 -10.79
N ASN A 169 0.64 10.51 -9.67
CA ASN A 169 0.65 11.97 -9.66
C ASN A 169 1.80 12.55 -10.50
N ALA A 170 2.97 11.89 -10.47
CA ALA A 170 4.10 12.30 -11.30
C ALA A 170 3.80 12.11 -12.79
N GLU A 171 3.20 10.99 -13.20
CA GLU A 171 2.76 10.78 -14.59
C GLU A 171 1.76 11.85 -15.05
N ASN A 172 0.79 12.18 -14.19
CA ASN A 172 -0.27 13.15 -14.52
C ASN A 172 0.23 14.59 -14.64
N LEU A 173 1.26 14.98 -13.87
CA LEU A 173 1.83 16.35 -13.89
C LEU A 173 2.95 16.55 -14.91
N PHE A 174 3.72 15.52 -15.22
CA PHE A 174 4.98 15.66 -15.96
C PHE A 174 5.07 14.80 -17.23
N GLU A 175 3.95 14.21 -17.69
CA GLU A 175 3.90 13.26 -18.83
C GLU A 175 4.70 11.97 -18.60
N SER A 176 5.76 12.01 -17.82
CA SER A 176 6.56 10.86 -17.40
C SER A 176 7.06 11.07 -15.96
N ALA A 177 6.92 10.02 -15.15
CA ALA A 177 7.34 10.05 -13.76
C ALA A 177 8.84 10.37 -13.58
N SER A 178 9.67 9.99 -14.54
CA SER A 178 11.13 10.28 -14.52
C SER A 178 11.48 11.75 -14.62
N LEU A 179 10.62 12.55 -15.25
CA LEU A 179 10.84 13.99 -15.45
C LEU A 179 10.49 14.84 -14.23
N ALA A 180 9.85 14.25 -13.23
CA ALA A 180 9.40 14.96 -12.03
C ALA A 180 10.56 15.41 -11.13
N VAL A 181 11.63 14.63 -11.05
CA VAL A 181 12.76 14.91 -10.14
C VAL A 181 13.46 16.21 -10.53
N GLY A 182 13.65 17.08 -9.54
CA GLY A 182 14.26 18.41 -9.71
C GLY A 182 13.28 19.50 -10.18
N LYS A 183 12.01 19.16 -10.43
CA LYS A 183 10.99 20.16 -10.79
C LYS A 183 10.38 20.80 -9.54
N GLU A 184 10.06 22.08 -9.65
CA GLU A 184 9.37 22.84 -8.60
C GLU A 184 7.86 22.78 -8.84
N VAL A 185 7.11 22.33 -7.85
CA VAL A 185 5.65 22.33 -7.83
C VAL A 185 5.13 23.33 -6.83
N LYS A 186 3.93 23.84 -7.06
CA LYS A 186 3.22 24.69 -6.11
C LYS A 186 2.17 23.88 -5.40
N ILE A 187 2.25 23.85 -4.07
CA ILE A 187 1.31 23.17 -3.16
C ILE A 187 0.56 24.26 -2.41
N LYS A 188 -0.70 24.49 -2.77
CA LYS A 188 -1.40 25.74 -2.39
C LYS A 188 -0.57 26.97 -2.78
N ASN A 189 -0.06 27.73 -1.80
CA ASN A 189 0.74 28.93 -2.03
C ASN A 189 2.25 28.73 -1.80
N ASN A 190 2.68 27.50 -1.50
CA ASN A 190 4.08 27.19 -1.20
C ASN A 190 4.71 26.42 -2.35
N LYS A 191 5.98 26.70 -2.62
CA LYS A 191 6.78 25.99 -3.63
C LYS A 191 7.57 24.88 -2.97
N ALA A 192 7.64 23.72 -3.61
CA ALA A 192 8.44 22.59 -3.18
C ALA A 192 9.15 21.93 -4.36
N THR A 193 10.39 21.52 -4.16
CA THR A 193 11.16 20.80 -5.19
C THR A 193 10.90 19.29 -5.04
N ILE A 194 10.51 18.62 -6.10
CA ILE A 194 10.38 17.16 -6.12
C ILE A 194 11.78 16.55 -6.16
N ILE A 195 12.11 15.74 -5.13
CA ILE A 195 13.41 15.07 -5.00
C ILE A 195 13.35 13.57 -5.26
N GLY A 196 12.16 12.99 -5.27
CA GLY A 196 11.95 11.58 -5.55
C GLY A 196 10.53 11.25 -5.99
N VAL A 197 10.41 10.11 -6.67
CA VAL A 197 9.15 9.54 -7.11
C VAL A 197 9.05 8.14 -6.52
N ILE A 198 7.95 7.85 -5.83
CA ILE A 198 7.68 6.54 -5.23
C ILE A 198 7.46 5.53 -6.34
N LYS A 199 7.98 4.31 -6.17
CA LYS A 199 7.74 3.20 -7.10
C LYS A 199 6.25 2.85 -7.08
N LYS A 200 5.67 2.64 -8.26
CA LYS A 200 4.25 2.28 -8.40
C LYS A 200 3.94 1.02 -7.60
N MET A 201 3.03 1.16 -6.65
CA MET A 201 2.64 0.09 -5.72
C MET A 201 1.28 -0.53 -6.10
N GLY A 202 0.48 0.19 -6.89
CA GLY A 202 -0.88 -0.19 -7.24
C GLY A 202 -1.89 0.18 -6.14
N GLN A 203 -3.15 -0.17 -6.36
CA GLN A 203 -4.20 0.08 -5.37
C GLN A 203 -3.98 -0.78 -4.13
N ASN A 204 -3.69 -0.13 -3.01
CA ASN A 204 -3.68 -0.77 -1.71
C ASN A 204 -5.11 -0.88 -1.19
N MET A 205 -5.53 -2.07 -0.82
CA MET A 205 -6.85 -2.30 -0.18
C MET A 205 -6.84 -1.83 1.28
N ILE A 206 -5.67 -1.70 1.88
CA ILE A 206 -5.45 -1.33 3.28
C ILE A 206 -4.32 -0.30 3.32
N GLY A 207 -4.58 0.85 3.95
CA GLY A 207 -3.57 1.89 4.13
C GLY A 207 -3.67 3.05 3.14
N GLN A 208 -2.59 3.80 3.02
CA GLN A 208 -2.51 5.01 2.21
C GLN A 208 -2.20 4.68 0.75
N ASP A 209 -2.90 5.32 -0.17
CA ASP A 209 -2.59 5.26 -1.60
C ASP A 209 -1.37 6.15 -1.91
N TYR A 210 -0.19 5.56 -1.81
CA TYR A 210 1.06 6.26 -2.08
C TYR A 210 1.22 6.67 -3.55
N ASP A 211 0.57 5.97 -4.49
CA ASP A 211 0.66 6.30 -5.92
C ASP A 211 0.01 7.66 -6.24
N GLN A 212 -0.99 8.07 -5.44
CA GLN A 212 -1.71 9.33 -5.58
C GLN A 212 -1.42 10.33 -4.44
N SER A 213 -0.29 10.15 -3.74
CA SER A 213 0.09 11.00 -2.61
C SER A 213 1.26 11.93 -2.91
N ILE A 214 1.51 12.86 -2.00
CA ILE A 214 2.71 13.66 -1.90
C ILE A 214 3.19 13.66 -0.45
N ILE A 215 4.48 13.39 -0.24
CA ILE A 215 5.09 13.32 1.08
C ILE A 215 6.01 14.52 1.27
N LEU A 216 5.87 15.20 2.40
CA LEU A 216 6.63 16.40 2.77
C LEU A 216 7.24 16.23 4.16
N PRO A 217 8.35 16.94 4.47
CA PRO A 217 8.78 17.06 5.86
C PRO A 217 7.68 17.69 6.71
N TYR A 218 7.40 17.13 7.89
CA TYR A 218 6.36 17.63 8.80
C TYR A 218 6.48 19.13 9.06
N LYS A 219 7.71 19.63 9.32
CA LYS A 219 7.96 21.05 9.58
C LYS A 219 7.58 21.96 8.40
N PHE A 220 7.69 21.48 7.18
CA PHE A 220 7.24 22.20 6.00
C PHE A 220 5.73 22.05 5.79
N ALA A 221 5.19 20.83 5.95
CA ALA A 221 3.77 20.55 5.78
C ALA A 221 2.88 21.39 6.70
N ARG A 222 3.28 21.61 7.97
CA ARG A 222 2.55 22.47 8.93
C ARG A 222 2.49 23.95 8.55
N GLN A 223 3.33 24.41 7.62
CA GLN A 223 3.21 25.76 7.07
C GLN A 223 2.14 25.87 5.98
N ILE A 224 1.82 24.74 5.34
CA ILE A 224 0.83 24.64 4.26
C ILE A 224 -0.57 24.41 4.81
N VAL A 225 -0.68 23.57 5.85
CA VAL A 225 -1.96 23.19 6.47
C VAL A 225 -1.90 23.38 7.96
N ASN A 226 -3.05 23.78 8.54
CA ASN A 226 -3.19 23.88 9.98
C ASN A 226 -3.37 22.46 10.56
N GLU A 227 -2.57 22.09 11.56
CA GLU A 227 -2.66 20.80 12.25
C GLU A 227 -4.06 20.49 12.78
N ASN A 228 -4.80 21.51 13.25
CA ASN A 228 -6.16 21.33 13.75
C ASN A 228 -7.18 20.93 12.67
N ASN A 229 -6.87 21.23 11.39
CA ASN A 229 -7.69 20.90 10.22
C ASN A 229 -7.11 19.74 9.42
N SER A 230 -6.05 19.13 9.90
CA SER A 230 -5.45 17.91 9.36
C SER A 230 -5.90 16.70 10.20
N SER A 231 -5.48 15.52 9.79
CA SER A 231 -5.69 14.29 10.54
C SER A 231 -4.37 13.83 11.16
N PRO A 232 -3.94 14.43 12.30
CA PRO A 232 -2.68 14.06 12.91
C PRO A 232 -2.77 12.67 13.54
N LYS A 233 -1.72 11.88 13.35
CA LYS A 233 -1.56 10.55 13.93
C LYS A 233 -0.12 10.30 14.37
N ILE A 234 0.04 9.48 15.41
CA ILE A 234 1.34 8.96 15.84
C ILE A 234 1.42 7.50 15.45
N ILE A 235 2.51 7.13 14.80
CA ILE A 235 2.78 5.78 14.36
C ILE A 235 3.94 5.25 15.20
N VAL A 236 3.71 4.17 15.92
CA VAL A 236 4.70 3.58 16.84
C VAL A 236 5.02 2.17 16.38
N LYS A 237 6.30 1.89 16.19
CA LYS A 237 6.80 0.54 15.89
C LYS A 237 7.43 -0.04 17.15
N GLY A 238 6.97 -1.22 17.54
CA GLY A 238 7.55 -2.01 18.60
C GLY A 238 8.87 -2.69 18.18
N LYS A 239 9.62 -3.12 19.18
CA LYS A 239 10.84 -3.93 19.00
C LYS A 239 10.53 -5.34 18.57
#